data_aa065f8a3fcae3d3409a222a5d5b151e
#
_entry.id   aa065f8a3fcae3d3409a222a5d5b151e
#
_cell.length_a   1.000
_cell.length_b   1.000
_cell.length_c   1.000
_cell.angle_alpha   90.00
_cell.angle_beta   90.00
_cell.angle_gamma   90.00
#
_symmetry.space_group_name_H-M   'P 1'
#
loop_
_entity.id
_entity.type
_entity.pdbx_description
1 polymer ?
#
loop_
_entity_poly.entity_id
_entity_poly.type
_entity_poly.pdbx_seq_one_letter_code
_entity_poly.pdbx_strand_id
1 'polypeptide(L)'
;MLFESYKLKNITLRNRIAMAPMTRSQSPGGIPTNDVVEYYKRRAKAEVGLIITEGVEVSHEASSAYPNVPRLDSEEAREGWKKVVEG
;
A
#
# COMPACT_ATOMS: atom_id res chain seq x y z
N MET A 1 8.61 10.64 -21.92
CA MET A 1 9.39 10.86 -20.70
C MET A 1 8.60 10.41 -19.47
N LEU A 2 7.92 11.31 -18.79
CA LEU A 2 7.18 10.97 -17.57
C LEU A 2 6.03 10.00 -17.82
N PHE A 3 5.31 10.18 -18.91
CA PHE A 3 4.14 9.36 -19.23
C PHE A 3 4.45 8.18 -20.15
N GLU A 4 5.71 7.96 -20.46
CA GLU A 4 6.13 6.78 -21.20
C GLU A 4 6.18 5.55 -20.29
N SER A 5 5.92 4.37 -20.85
CA SER A 5 6.05 3.13 -20.08
C SER A 5 7.49 2.91 -19.66
N TYR A 6 7.67 2.18 -18.55
CA TYR A 6 8.99 1.84 -18.02
C TYR A 6 9.03 0.36 -17.67
N LYS A 7 10.01 -0.33 -18.22
CA LYS A 7 10.16 -1.76 -17.92
C LYS A 7 11.10 -1.94 -16.74
N LEU A 8 10.58 -2.54 -15.68
CA LEU A 8 11.33 -2.85 -14.46
C LEU A 8 11.44 -4.37 -14.33
N LYS A 9 12.53 -4.94 -14.81
CA LYS A 9 12.75 -6.39 -14.84
C LYS A 9 11.57 -7.09 -15.53
N ASN A 10 10.72 -7.80 -14.79
CA ASN A 10 9.60 -8.57 -15.35
C ASN A 10 8.29 -7.78 -15.38
N ILE A 11 8.30 -6.53 -14.93
CA ILE A 11 7.10 -5.71 -14.83
C ILE A 11 7.23 -4.50 -15.74
N THR A 12 6.16 -4.18 -16.46
CA THR A 12 6.09 -2.96 -17.27
C THR A 12 5.12 -1.99 -16.59
N LEU A 13 5.62 -0.83 -16.21
CA LEU A 13 4.81 0.23 -15.62
C LEU A 13 4.25 1.11 -16.73
N ARG A 14 3.00 1.57 -16.57
CA ARG A 14 2.34 2.40 -17.58
C ARG A 14 3.01 3.76 -17.75
N ASN A 15 3.68 4.24 -16.73
CA ASN A 15 4.40 5.52 -16.76
C ASN A 15 5.50 5.51 -15.70
N ARG A 16 6.19 6.63 -15.57
CA ARG A 16 7.33 6.78 -14.66
C ARG A 16 6.97 7.55 -13.38
N ILE A 17 5.70 7.61 -13.04
CA ILE A 17 5.23 8.25 -11.81
C ILE A 17 5.07 7.19 -10.73
N ALA A 18 5.75 7.39 -9.60
CA ALA A 18 5.67 6.50 -8.46
C ALA A 18 5.16 7.26 -7.24
N MET A 19 4.23 6.65 -6.51
CA MET A 19 3.76 7.20 -5.24
C MET A 19 4.72 6.78 -4.13
N ALA A 20 5.27 7.76 -3.42
CA ALA A 20 6.18 7.50 -2.30
C ALA A 20 5.44 6.87 -1.11
N PRO A 21 6.12 6.07 -0.29
CA PRO A 21 5.52 5.50 0.91
C PRO A 21 5.29 6.59 1.97
N MET A 22 4.08 6.61 2.56
CA MET A 22 3.73 7.58 3.58
C MET A 22 2.90 6.92 4.67
N THR A 23 3.39 6.94 5.91
CA THR A 23 2.68 6.39 7.06
C THR A 23 1.42 7.21 7.33
N ARG A 24 0.26 6.57 7.36
CA ARG A 24 -1.02 7.23 7.55
C ARG A 24 -1.64 7.02 8.92
N SER A 25 -1.31 5.92 9.58
CA SER A 25 -1.86 5.54 10.90
C SER A 25 -3.39 5.45 10.89
N GLN A 26 -3.96 4.86 9.83
CA GLN A 26 -5.40 4.74 9.63
C GLN A 26 -5.91 3.30 9.62
N SER A 27 -5.12 2.38 10.19
CA SER A 27 -5.48 0.96 10.25
C SER A 27 -5.67 0.50 11.70
N PRO A 28 -6.86 0.71 12.29
CA PRO A 28 -7.12 0.30 13.67
C PRO A 28 -6.89 -1.21 13.86
N GLY A 29 -6.18 -1.56 14.92
CA GLY A 29 -5.83 -2.95 15.19
C GLY A 29 -4.84 -3.53 14.19
N GLY A 30 -4.22 -2.70 13.36
CA GLY A 30 -3.28 -3.13 12.33
C GLY A 30 -3.93 -3.73 11.09
N ILE A 31 -5.24 -3.65 10.96
CA ILE A 31 -6.00 -4.23 9.86
C ILE A 31 -6.38 -3.13 8.87
N PRO A 32 -5.92 -3.21 7.59
CA PRO A 32 -6.35 -2.22 6.59
C PRO A 32 -7.87 -2.26 6.41
N THR A 33 -8.48 -1.09 6.50
CA THR A 33 -9.93 -0.95 6.37
C THR A 33 -10.31 -0.60 4.94
N ASN A 34 -11.62 -0.48 4.71
CA ASN A 34 -12.12 -0.05 3.42
C ASN A 34 -11.62 1.36 3.03
N ASP A 35 -11.36 2.20 4.02
CA ASP A 35 -10.79 3.53 3.79
C ASP A 35 -9.39 3.43 3.17
N VAL A 36 -8.60 2.44 3.58
CA VAL A 36 -7.28 2.19 3.01
C VAL A 36 -7.42 1.72 1.56
N VAL A 37 -8.37 0.83 1.29
CA VAL A 37 -8.67 0.38 -0.08
C VAL A 37 -8.98 1.57 -0.98
N GLU A 38 -9.88 2.44 -0.55
CA GLU A 38 -10.28 3.62 -1.32
C GLU A 38 -9.13 4.61 -1.50
N TYR A 39 -8.28 4.76 -0.49
CA TYR A 39 -7.12 5.64 -0.56
C TYR A 39 -6.18 5.26 -1.71
N TYR A 40 -5.79 3.99 -1.78
CA TYR A 40 -4.90 3.53 -2.84
C TYR A 40 -5.60 3.43 -4.19
N LYS A 41 -6.88 3.09 -4.18
CA LYS A 41 -7.67 3.02 -5.40
C LYS A 41 -7.76 4.37 -6.11
N ARG A 42 -7.93 5.47 -5.36
CA ARG A 42 -7.95 6.82 -5.93
C ARG A 42 -6.64 7.14 -6.63
N ARG A 43 -5.51 6.77 -6.04
CA ARG A 43 -4.19 7.01 -6.64
C ARG A 43 -4.00 6.18 -7.90
N ALA A 44 -4.46 4.93 -7.88
CA ALA A 44 -4.38 4.07 -9.05
C ALA A 44 -5.24 4.61 -10.20
N LYS A 45 -6.43 5.11 -9.89
CA LYS A 45 -7.31 5.74 -10.89
C LYS A 45 -6.73 7.01 -11.49
N ALA A 46 -5.89 7.70 -10.73
CA ALA A 46 -5.19 8.89 -11.22
C ALA A 46 -3.98 8.55 -12.08
N GLU A 47 -3.84 7.28 -12.46
CA GLU A 47 -2.82 6.77 -13.40
C GLU A 47 -1.39 6.80 -12.88
N VAL A 48 -1.20 6.68 -11.55
CA VAL A 48 0.13 6.48 -10.98
C VAL A 48 0.64 5.11 -11.43
N GLY A 49 1.86 5.07 -11.96
CA GLY A 49 2.42 3.84 -12.52
C GLY A 49 2.85 2.83 -11.47
N LEU A 50 3.30 3.29 -10.33
CA LEU A 50 3.74 2.42 -9.23
C LEU A 50 3.32 3.04 -7.90
N ILE A 51 2.72 2.24 -7.02
CA ILE A 51 2.35 2.66 -5.69
C ILE A 51 3.16 1.86 -4.67
N ILE A 52 3.88 2.58 -3.80
CA ILE A 52 4.57 1.96 -2.67
C ILE A 52 3.72 2.25 -1.44
N THR A 53 3.26 1.20 -0.79
CA THR A 53 2.36 1.35 0.36
C THR A 53 3.08 1.96 1.56
N GLU A 54 2.32 2.37 2.56
CA GLU A 54 2.85 2.81 3.84
C GLU A 54 3.58 1.67 4.55
N GLY A 55 4.33 2.01 5.60
CA GLY A 55 5.03 1.00 6.39
C GLY A 55 4.07 -0.02 6.98
N VAL A 56 4.48 -1.27 6.98
CA VAL A 56 3.70 -2.40 7.49
C VAL A 56 4.49 -3.07 8.60
N GLU A 57 3.85 -3.27 9.75
CA GLU A 57 4.50 -3.91 10.88
C GLU A 57 4.65 -5.43 10.66
N VAL A 58 5.77 -5.96 11.15
CA VAL A 58 6.03 -7.40 11.11
C VAL A 58 5.70 -8.04 12.47
N SER A 59 5.94 -9.32 12.62
CA SER A 59 5.41 -10.13 13.73
C SER A 59 6.07 -9.95 15.10
N HIS A 60 6.62 -8.78 15.40
CA HIS A 60 7.24 -8.53 16.69
C HIS A 60 6.77 -7.19 17.26
N GLU A 61 6.47 -7.15 18.57
CA GLU A 61 6.01 -5.94 19.23
C GLU A 61 6.98 -4.76 19.06
N ALA A 62 8.27 -5.04 19.05
CA ALA A 62 9.30 -4.01 18.90
C ALA A 62 9.25 -3.33 17.54
N SER A 63 8.55 -3.89 16.56
CA SER A 63 8.38 -3.27 15.24
C SER A 63 7.30 -2.17 15.25
N SER A 64 6.50 -2.11 16.32
CA SER A 64 5.38 -1.17 16.41
C SER A 64 5.87 0.21 16.87
N ALA A 65 6.01 1.15 15.93
CA ALA A 65 6.53 2.49 16.21
C ALA A 65 5.42 3.54 16.35
N TYR A 66 4.29 3.35 15.68
CA TYR A 66 3.17 4.30 15.66
C TYR A 66 1.84 3.59 15.83
N PRO A 67 0.81 4.27 16.39
CA PRO A 67 -0.51 3.65 16.50
C PRO A 67 -1.19 3.49 15.14
N ASN A 68 -2.06 2.51 15.04
CA ASN A 68 -2.89 2.28 13.84
C ASN A 68 -2.11 2.10 12.54
N VAL A 69 -0.88 1.63 12.63
CA VAL A 69 -0.09 1.26 11.45
C VAL A 69 -0.53 -0.14 11.01
N PRO A 70 -0.72 -0.38 9.71
CA PRO A 70 -1.14 -1.69 9.24
C PRO A 70 -0.11 -2.78 9.56
N ARG A 71 -0.60 -3.98 9.74
CA ARG A 71 0.22 -5.15 10.01
C ARG A 71 0.09 -6.14 8.85
N LEU A 72 0.94 -7.15 8.84
CA LEU A 72 0.87 -8.22 7.84
C LEU A 72 0.93 -9.60 8.48
N ASP A 73 1.09 -9.66 9.79
CA ASP A 73 1.34 -10.90 10.52
C ASP A 73 0.08 -11.64 10.99
N SER A 74 -1.09 -11.03 10.86
CA SER A 74 -2.36 -11.69 11.20
C SER A 74 -3.14 -12.04 9.94
N GLU A 75 -4.02 -13.03 10.05
CA GLU A 75 -4.87 -13.44 8.94
C GLU A 75 -5.82 -12.32 8.52
N GLU A 76 -6.40 -11.62 9.50
CA GLU A 76 -7.29 -10.49 9.24
C GLU A 76 -6.56 -9.37 8.50
N ALA A 77 -5.33 -9.08 8.89
CA ALA A 77 -4.53 -8.06 8.23
C ALA A 77 -4.22 -8.45 6.78
N ARG A 78 -3.88 -9.70 6.56
CA ARG A 78 -3.62 -10.19 5.20
C ARG A 78 -4.86 -10.12 4.33
N GLU A 79 -6.04 -10.44 4.88
CA GLU A 79 -7.30 -10.30 4.15
C GLU A 79 -7.59 -8.83 3.82
N GLY A 80 -7.29 -7.93 4.74
CA GLY A 80 -7.42 -6.49 4.50
C GLY A 80 -6.54 -6.03 3.36
N TRP A 81 -5.28 -6.46 3.34
CA TRP A 81 -4.35 -6.12 2.27
C TRP A 81 -4.76 -6.73 0.93
N LYS A 82 -5.34 -7.92 0.96
CA LYS A 82 -5.86 -8.54 -0.25
C LYS A 82 -6.92 -7.65 -0.91
N LYS A 83 -7.81 -7.07 -0.12
CA LYS A 83 -8.82 -6.14 -0.63
C LYS A 83 -8.19 -4.88 -1.21
N VAL A 84 -7.11 -4.38 -0.61
CA VAL A 84 -6.38 -3.23 -1.14
C VAL A 84 -5.82 -3.55 -2.53
N VAL A 85 -5.19 -4.70 -2.67
CA VAL A 85 -4.56 -5.10 -3.94
C VAL A 85 -5.62 -5.35 -5.02
N GLU A 86 -6.74 -5.95 -4.67
CA GLU A 86 -7.81 -6.24 -5.63
C GLU A 86 -8.61 -5.01 -6.04
N GLY A 87 -8.65 -4.01 -5.17
CA GLY A 87 -9.34 -2.75 -5.49
C GLY A 87 -8.59 -1.96 -6.54
#